data_4c20d60d814a7a823f920c70b5fb38de
#
_entry.id   4c20d60d814a7a823f920c70b5fb38de
#
_cell.length_a   1.000
_cell.length_b   1.000
_cell.length_c   1.000
_cell.angle_alpha   90.00
_cell.angle_beta   90.00
_cell.angle_gamma   90.00
#
_symmetry.space_group_name_H-M   'P 1'
#
loop_
_entity.id
_entity.type
_entity.pdbx_description
1 polymer ?
#
loop_
_entity_poly.entity_id
_entity_poly.type
_entity_poly.pdbx_seq_one_letter_code
_entity_poly.pdbx_strand_id
1 'polypeptide(L)'
;MENILSEEINSNSPDMGIKSIIDSQKKKILISQTYKDKDLADIVYNMLVFNNVPPEDIIYTNCDNEISRIPEGDVGKSGIYDYLRDFFVDSYSTQKMYVIFVTSKNTKESWGALTEVGAAWITQIEHKIFNIHDFRPEHPLDDEQQWHTSFRDEDGNLYMSKLSADIFSQKIEYICDKLGYRK
;
A
#
# COMPACT_ATOMS: atom_id res chain seq x y z
N MET A 1 71.19 10.66 -2.65
CA MET A 1 70.54 9.75 -1.63
C MET A 1 69.35 10.51 -1.08
N GLU A 2 68.19 10.24 -1.65
CA GLU A 2 66.93 10.59 -1.04
C GLU A 2 65.83 9.70 -1.65
N ASN A 3 65.34 8.84 -0.80
CA ASN A 3 64.24 7.91 -1.07
C ASN A 3 62.94 8.72 -1.04
N ILE A 4 62.20 8.73 -2.16
CA ILE A 4 60.80 9.19 -2.16
C ILE A 4 59.94 7.93 -2.22
N LEU A 5 59.28 7.65 -1.07
CA LEU A 5 58.23 6.66 -0.91
C LEU A 5 56.98 7.13 -1.66
N SER A 6 56.57 6.38 -2.66
CA SER A 6 55.27 6.52 -3.33
C SER A 6 54.18 5.90 -2.43
N GLU A 7 53.35 6.73 -1.83
CA GLU A 7 52.12 6.32 -1.18
C GLU A 7 51.07 5.94 -2.24
N GLU A 8 50.68 4.68 -2.26
CA GLU A 8 49.52 4.21 -2.99
C GLU A 8 48.27 4.78 -2.34
N ILE A 9 47.59 5.70 -3.01
CA ILE A 9 46.27 6.18 -2.65
C ILE A 9 45.28 5.07 -3.01
N ASN A 10 44.84 4.36 -1.99
CA ASN A 10 43.80 3.34 -2.09
C ASN A 10 42.44 4.07 -2.23
N SER A 11 42.00 4.20 -3.47
CA SER A 11 40.68 4.78 -3.79
C SER A 11 39.56 3.78 -3.47
N ASN A 12 39.19 3.71 -2.18
CA ASN A 12 37.90 3.12 -1.78
C ASN A 12 36.79 4.08 -2.23
N SER A 13 36.15 3.73 -3.32
CA SER A 13 35.03 4.50 -3.87
C SER A 13 33.84 4.47 -2.91
N PRO A 14 33.27 5.63 -2.58
CA PRO A 14 32.09 5.75 -1.69
C PRO A 14 30.77 5.26 -2.33
N ASP A 15 30.82 4.73 -3.56
CA ASP A 15 29.63 4.43 -4.36
C ASP A 15 28.90 3.14 -3.94
N MET A 16 29.56 2.22 -3.24
CA MET A 16 28.88 1.00 -2.75
C MET A 16 28.04 1.23 -1.48
N GLY A 17 28.38 2.22 -0.66
CA GLY A 17 27.63 2.56 0.55
C GLY A 17 26.29 3.24 0.26
N ILE A 18 26.27 4.10 -0.75
CA ILE A 18 25.07 4.84 -1.14
C ILE A 18 24.05 3.92 -1.85
N LYS A 19 24.51 3.00 -2.70
CA LYS A 19 23.63 2.00 -3.34
C LYS A 19 22.97 1.06 -2.31
N SER A 20 23.69 0.62 -1.29
CA SER A 20 23.12 -0.25 -0.23
C SER A 20 22.11 0.51 0.66
N ILE A 21 22.28 1.82 0.86
CA ILE A 21 21.33 2.65 1.62
C ILE A 21 20.08 2.94 0.79
N ILE A 22 20.21 3.14 -0.52
CA ILE A 22 19.07 3.37 -1.43
C ILE A 22 18.21 2.10 -1.60
N ASP A 23 18.82 0.92 -1.57
CA ASP A 23 18.10 -0.37 -1.69
C ASP A 23 17.38 -0.79 -0.41
N SER A 24 17.72 -0.17 0.73
CA SER A 24 17.06 -0.38 2.03
C SER A 24 15.82 0.49 2.26
N GLN A 25 15.33 1.25 1.26
CA GLN A 25 14.10 2.02 1.38
C GLN A 25 12.92 1.05 1.57
N LYS A 26 12.30 1.13 2.74
CA LYS A 26 11.16 0.30 3.13
C LYS A 26 10.03 0.48 2.11
N LYS A 27 9.69 -0.60 1.41
CA LYS A 27 8.48 -0.66 0.61
C LYS A 27 7.30 -0.81 1.57
N LYS A 28 6.18 -0.17 1.31
CA LYS A 28 4.96 -0.32 2.12
C LYS A 28 3.73 -0.23 1.23
N ILE A 29 2.78 -1.10 1.50
CA ILE A 29 1.45 -1.11 0.87
C ILE A 29 0.42 -0.87 1.96
N LEU A 30 -0.28 0.26 1.90
CA LEU A 30 -1.42 0.53 2.78
C LEU A 30 -2.70 0.00 2.12
N ILE A 31 -3.45 -0.84 2.83
CA ILE A 31 -4.83 -1.19 2.47
C ILE A 31 -5.76 -0.29 3.28
N SER A 32 -6.27 0.74 2.61
CA SER A 32 -7.26 1.67 3.15
C SER A 32 -8.67 1.11 2.95
N GLN A 33 -9.41 0.95 4.02
CA GLN A 33 -10.75 0.35 3.99
C GLN A 33 -11.60 0.79 5.18
N THR A 34 -12.90 0.55 5.09
CA THR A 34 -13.80 0.66 6.26
C THR A 34 -13.95 -0.70 6.93
N TYR A 35 -14.23 -0.73 8.24
CA TYR A 35 -14.42 -1.98 8.97
C TYR A 35 -15.49 -2.89 8.34
N LYS A 36 -16.54 -2.31 7.76
CA LYS A 36 -17.64 -3.04 7.12
C LYS A 36 -17.22 -3.76 5.82
N ASP A 37 -16.08 -3.42 5.25
CA ASP A 37 -15.57 -3.95 3.99
C ASP A 37 -14.31 -4.83 4.20
N LYS A 38 -14.14 -5.33 5.44
CA LYS A 38 -12.99 -6.15 5.84
C LYS A 38 -12.83 -7.38 4.96
N ASP A 39 -13.91 -8.03 4.57
CA ASP A 39 -13.88 -9.25 3.76
C ASP A 39 -13.20 -9.05 2.38
N LEU A 40 -13.48 -7.95 1.68
CA LEU A 40 -12.76 -7.62 0.45
C LEU A 40 -11.30 -7.24 0.73
N ALA A 41 -11.05 -6.51 1.81
CA ALA A 41 -9.70 -6.16 2.20
C ALA A 41 -8.86 -7.40 2.56
N ASP A 42 -9.45 -8.41 3.21
CA ASP A 42 -8.80 -9.70 3.50
C ASP A 42 -8.46 -10.47 2.21
N ILE A 43 -9.35 -10.45 1.21
CA ILE A 43 -9.07 -11.03 -0.11
C ILE A 43 -7.86 -10.32 -0.75
N VAL A 44 -7.85 -9.00 -0.78
CA VAL A 44 -6.75 -8.20 -1.32
C VAL A 44 -5.45 -8.48 -0.57
N TYR A 45 -5.48 -8.54 0.75
CA TYR A 45 -4.33 -8.91 1.59
C TYR A 45 -3.77 -10.28 1.20
N ASN A 46 -4.65 -11.30 1.13
CA ASN A 46 -4.24 -12.66 0.79
C ASN A 46 -3.65 -12.75 -0.63
N MET A 47 -4.20 -11.99 -1.59
CA MET A 47 -3.66 -11.90 -2.95
C MET A 47 -2.25 -11.28 -2.96
N LEU A 48 -1.98 -10.26 -2.15
CA LEU A 48 -0.65 -9.68 -2.01
C LEU A 48 0.35 -10.69 -1.43
N VAL A 49 -0.01 -11.36 -0.33
CA VAL A 49 0.83 -12.38 0.31
C VAL A 49 1.10 -13.54 -0.66
N PHE A 50 0.08 -13.98 -1.41
CA PHE A 50 0.23 -15.02 -2.44
C PHE A 50 1.22 -14.61 -3.55
N ASN A 51 1.32 -13.30 -3.85
CA ASN A 51 2.28 -12.73 -4.80
C ASN A 51 3.62 -12.34 -4.15
N ASN A 52 3.99 -12.98 -3.03
CA ASN A 52 5.25 -12.82 -2.31
C ASN A 52 5.48 -11.44 -1.67
N VAL A 53 4.44 -10.68 -1.39
CA VAL A 53 4.56 -9.48 -0.57
C VAL A 53 4.71 -9.91 0.89
N PRO A 54 5.82 -9.55 1.57
CA PRO A 54 5.99 -9.89 2.98
C PRO A 54 4.91 -9.21 3.85
N PRO A 55 4.34 -9.90 4.84
CA PRO A 55 3.34 -9.30 5.74
C PRO A 55 3.79 -8.01 6.40
N GLU A 56 5.08 -7.88 6.73
CA GLU A 56 5.68 -6.68 7.30
C GLU A 56 5.70 -5.47 6.36
N ASP A 57 5.53 -5.68 5.05
CA ASP A 57 5.43 -4.62 4.05
C ASP A 57 3.99 -4.19 3.79
N ILE A 58 3.01 -4.87 4.38
CA ILE A 58 1.59 -4.54 4.27
C ILE A 58 1.13 -3.85 5.55
N ILE A 59 0.41 -2.75 5.40
CA ILE A 59 -0.24 -2.01 6.49
C ILE A 59 -1.74 -2.15 6.31
N TYR A 60 -2.41 -2.75 7.28
CA TYR A 60 -3.83 -3.01 7.21
C TYR A 60 -4.45 -2.95 8.62
N THR A 61 -5.22 -1.93 8.92
CA THR A 61 -5.73 -1.61 10.26
C THR A 61 -6.48 -2.77 10.92
N ASN A 62 -7.32 -3.48 10.16
CA ASN A 62 -8.16 -4.57 10.68
C ASN A 62 -7.62 -5.97 10.34
N CYS A 63 -6.33 -6.09 10.03
CA CYS A 63 -5.70 -7.36 9.70
C CYS A 63 -5.73 -8.32 10.89
N ASP A 64 -6.03 -9.60 10.63
CA ASP A 64 -5.93 -10.64 11.65
C ASP A 64 -4.45 -11.01 11.92
N ASN A 65 -3.57 -10.76 10.95
CA ASN A 65 -2.13 -10.92 11.13
C ASN A 65 -1.57 -9.71 11.89
N GLU A 66 -1.03 -9.94 13.07
CA GLU A 66 -0.48 -8.89 13.96
C GLU A 66 0.70 -8.12 13.32
N ILE A 67 1.45 -8.76 12.42
CA ILE A 67 2.61 -8.13 11.75
C ILE A 67 2.15 -7.02 10.80
N SER A 68 1.03 -7.23 10.11
CA SER A 68 0.45 -6.26 9.16
C SER A 68 -0.52 -5.28 9.82
N ARG A 69 -0.95 -5.56 11.06
CA ARG A 69 -1.85 -4.68 11.79
C ARG A 69 -1.10 -3.45 12.26
N ILE A 70 -1.73 -2.29 12.08
CA ILE A 70 -1.22 -1.06 12.70
C ILE A 70 -1.25 -1.27 14.21
N PRO A 71 -0.11 -1.11 14.93
CA PRO A 71 -0.09 -1.26 16.37
C PRO A 71 -1.12 -0.33 17.01
N GLU A 72 -2.00 -0.88 17.84
CA GLU A 72 -2.76 -0.09 18.78
C GLU A 72 -1.75 0.41 19.80
N GLY A 73 -1.18 1.60 19.57
CA GLY A 73 -0.17 2.15 20.46
C GLY A 73 -0.74 2.36 21.87
N ASP A 74 0.12 2.35 22.89
CA ASP A 74 -0.21 2.67 24.30
C ASP A 74 -0.85 4.06 24.50
N VAL A 75 -1.10 4.78 23.42
CA VAL A 75 -1.56 6.17 23.38
C VAL A 75 -2.84 6.29 22.56
N GLY A 76 -3.90 5.63 22.99
CA GLY A 76 -5.26 5.91 22.58
C GLY A 76 -5.50 5.93 21.05
N LYS A 77 -6.71 6.39 20.63
CA LYS A 77 -7.12 6.47 19.21
C LYS A 77 -6.22 7.36 18.31
N SER A 78 -5.34 8.18 18.88
CA SER A 78 -4.40 9.02 18.14
C SER A 78 -3.27 8.21 17.49
N GLY A 79 -2.86 7.08 18.05
CA GLY A 79 -1.73 6.30 17.55
C GLY A 79 -1.89 5.83 16.09
N ILE A 80 -3.09 5.39 15.68
CA ILE A 80 -3.38 4.99 14.29
C ILE A 80 -3.26 6.18 13.33
N TYR A 81 -3.82 7.32 13.71
CA TYR A 81 -3.77 8.53 12.86
C TYR A 81 -2.37 9.10 12.75
N ASP A 82 -1.58 9.06 13.81
CA ASP A 82 -0.17 9.47 13.79
C ASP A 82 0.65 8.55 12.89
N TYR A 83 0.45 7.23 12.97
CA TYR A 83 1.09 6.26 12.09
C TYR A 83 0.75 6.49 10.62
N LEU A 84 -0.54 6.70 10.30
CA LEU A 84 -1.00 6.96 8.93
C LEU A 84 -0.46 8.30 8.41
N ARG A 85 -0.44 9.34 9.26
CA ARG A 85 0.19 10.62 8.89
C ARG A 85 1.64 10.42 8.50
N ASP A 86 2.41 9.72 9.33
CA ASP A 86 3.83 9.48 9.08
C ASP A 86 4.02 8.64 7.80
N PHE A 87 3.17 7.62 7.55
CA PHE A 87 3.14 6.89 6.29
C PHE A 87 3.00 7.83 5.09
N PHE A 88 2.02 8.73 5.09
CA PHE A 88 1.79 9.64 3.97
C PHE A 88 2.89 10.70 3.81
N VAL A 89 3.46 11.18 4.90
CA VAL A 89 4.60 12.12 4.87
C VAL A 89 5.84 11.43 4.28
N ASP A 90 6.13 10.20 4.70
CA ASP A 90 7.26 9.42 4.20
C ASP A 90 7.06 9.03 2.73
N SER A 91 5.82 8.77 2.29
CA SER A 91 5.50 8.41 0.90
C SER A 91 5.92 9.50 -0.09
N TYR A 92 5.81 10.75 0.30
CA TYR A 92 6.21 11.89 -0.53
C TYR A 92 7.70 11.88 -0.89
N SER A 93 8.53 11.33 -0.02
CA SER A 93 10.00 11.33 -0.18
C SER A 93 10.56 10.07 -0.85
N THR A 94 9.85 8.92 -0.79
CA THR A 94 10.46 7.60 -1.10
C THR A 94 9.99 6.96 -2.39
N GLN A 95 8.82 7.32 -2.94
CA GLN A 95 8.17 6.72 -4.13
C GLN A 95 8.02 5.17 -4.09
N LYS A 96 8.27 4.54 -2.94
CA LYS A 96 8.15 3.09 -2.73
C LYS A 96 6.95 2.72 -1.86
N MET A 97 6.04 3.64 -1.69
CA MET A 97 4.78 3.42 -0.97
C MET A 97 3.62 3.39 -1.96
N TYR A 98 2.65 2.56 -1.64
CA TYR A 98 1.48 2.33 -2.48
C TYR A 98 0.22 2.27 -1.62
N VAL A 99 -0.90 2.77 -2.14
CA VAL A 99 -2.18 2.68 -1.45
C VAL A 99 -3.14 1.83 -2.26
N ILE A 100 -3.82 0.92 -1.61
CA ILE A 100 -4.95 0.18 -2.14
C ILE A 100 -6.19 0.69 -1.42
N PHE A 101 -7.11 1.29 -2.16
CA PHE A 101 -8.40 1.69 -1.64
C PHE A 101 -9.43 0.58 -1.87
N VAL A 102 -9.96 0.03 -0.79
CA VAL A 102 -11.16 -0.81 -0.81
C VAL A 102 -12.36 0.09 -0.60
N THR A 103 -13.17 0.30 -1.63
CA THR A 103 -14.23 1.31 -1.65
C THR A 103 -15.62 0.68 -1.73
N SER A 104 -16.56 1.26 -1.00
CA SER A 104 -17.99 0.94 -1.01
C SER A 104 -18.78 2.18 -0.64
N LYS A 105 -20.11 2.05 -0.56
CA LYS A 105 -20.96 3.09 0.01
C LYS A 105 -20.54 3.51 1.44
N ASN A 106 -19.92 2.59 2.20
CA ASN A 106 -19.45 2.88 3.56
C ASN A 106 -18.25 3.84 3.57
N THR A 107 -17.51 3.96 2.48
CA THR A 107 -16.34 4.84 2.38
C THR A 107 -16.70 6.30 2.62
N LYS A 108 -17.84 6.77 2.08
CA LYS A 108 -18.32 8.16 2.27
C LYS A 108 -18.71 8.46 3.72
N GLU A 109 -19.02 7.45 4.51
CA GLU A 109 -19.43 7.58 5.91
C GLU A 109 -18.24 7.49 6.89
N SER A 110 -17.05 7.18 6.38
CA SER A 110 -15.84 6.98 7.18
C SER A 110 -14.90 8.18 7.11
N TRP A 111 -14.84 8.96 8.19
CA TRP A 111 -13.87 10.06 8.31
C TRP A 111 -12.42 9.59 8.11
N GLY A 112 -12.08 8.41 8.62
CA GLY A 112 -10.75 7.81 8.44
C GLY A 112 -10.44 7.58 6.96
N ALA A 113 -11.32 6.86 6.25
CA ALA A 113 -11.16 6.57 4.83
C ALA A 113 -11.09 7.87 3.98
N LEU A 114 -11.94 8.86 4.26
CA LEU A 114 -11.91 10.14 3.55
C LEU A 114 -10.62 10.91 3.82
N THR A 115 -10.09 10.86 5.03
CA THR A 115 -8.81 11.49 5.38
C THR A 115 -7.65 10.83 4.63
N GLU A 116 -7.64 9.50 4.51
CA GLU A 116 -6.64 8.75 3.75
C GLU A 116 -6.70 9.08 2.25
N VAL A 117 -7.91 9.18 1.69
CA VAL A 117 -8.11 9.64 0.30
C VAL A 117 -7.54 11.03 0.08
N GLY A 118 -7.83 11.97 0.97
CA GLY A 118 -7.28 13.33 0.90
C GLY A 118 -5.76 13.37 1.03
N ALA A 119 -5.19 12.57 1.94
CA ALA A 119 -3.75 12.46 2.11
C ALA A 119 -3.07 11.87 0.87
N ALA A 120 -3.62 10.80 0.30
CA ALA A 120 -3.11 10.20 -0.93
C ALA A 120 -3.15 11.18 -2.12
N TRP A 121 -4.23 11.94 -2.24
CA TRP A 121 -4.36 12.95 -3.28
C TRP A 121 -3.31 14.08 -3.15
N ILE A 122 -3.12 14.59 -1.94
CA ILE A 122 -2.14 15.68 -1.69
C ILE A 122 -0.71 15.18 -1.93
N THR A 123 -0.39 13.99 -1.48
CA THR A 123 0.96 13.40 -1.63
C THR A 123 1.22 12.80 -3.01
N GLN A 124 0.19 12.73 -3.87
CA GLN A 124 0.26 12.10 -5.20
C GLN A 124 0.78 10.66 -5.17
N ILE A 125 0.54 9.96 -4.07
CA ILE A 125 0.93 8.56 -3.94
C ILE A 125 0.15 7.71 -4.93
N GLU A 126 0.83 6.77 -5.55
CA GLU A 126 0.15 5.85 -6.47
C GLU A 126 -0.80 4.92 -5.75
N HIS A 127 -1.93 4.68 -6.38
CA HIS A 127 -2.96 3.84 -5.80
C HIS A 127 -3.69 2.98 -6.85
N LYS A 128 -4.43 2.00 -6.36
CA LYS A 128 -5.44 1.22 -7.08
C LYS A 128 -6.69 1.07 -6.25
N ILE A 129 -7.82 0.97 -6.93
CA ILE A 129 -9.13 0.87 -6.31
C ILE A 129 -9.70 -0.53 -6.53
N PHE A 130 -10.18 -1.11 -5.44
CA PHE A 130 -10.95 -2.34 -5.40
C PHE A 130 -12.31 -2.00 -4.81
N ASN A 131 -13.38 -2.03 -5.60
CA ASN A 131 -14.66 -1.54 -5.13
C ASN A 131 -15.73 -2.62 -5.01
N ILE A 132 -16.68 -2.37 -4.12
CA ILE A 132 -17.92 -3.12 -3.99
C ILE A 132 -19.00 -2.42 -4.80
N HIS A 133 -19.76 -3.19 -5.58
CA HIS A 133 -20.84 -2.74 -6.46
C HIS A 133 -21.75 -1.70 -5.77
N ASP A 134 -22.49 -0.90 -6.51
CA ASP A 134 -23.32 0.23 -6.06
C ASP A 134 -22.55 1.47 -5.61
N PHE A 135 -21.25 1.41 -5.58
CA PHE A 135 -20.44 2.58 -5.26
C PHE A 135 -19.39 2.82 -6.33
N ARG A 136 -19.51 3.91 -7.05
CA ARG A 136 -18.44 4.41 -7.89
C ARG A 136 -17.82 5.60 -7.18
N PRO A 137 -16.54 5.56 -6.86
CA PRO A 137 -15.84 6.72 -6.29
C PRO A 137 -15.94 7.94 -7.19
N GLU A 138 -15.97 9.10 -6.55
CA GLU A 138 -15.90 10.40 -7.19
C GLU A 138 -14.49 10.96 -7.05
N HIS A 139 -14.21 12.09 -7.75
CA HIS A 139 -12.92 12.76 -7.57
C HIS A 139 -12.57 12.94 -6.07
N PRO A 140 -11.32 12.65 -5.66
CA PRO A 140 -10.13 12.34 -6.46
C PRO A 140 -9.86 10.85 -6.71
N LEU A 141 -10.80 9.96 -6.52
CA LEU A 141 -10.65 8.51 -6.75
C LEU A 141 -11.37 8.01 -8.03
N ASP A 142 -11.67 8.87 -8.98
CA ASP A 142 -12.42 8.54 -10.19
C ASP A 142 -11.54 8.32 -11.43
N ASP A 143 -10.25 8.16 -11.26
CA ASP A 143 -9.25 8.01 -12.32
C ASP A 143 -9.19 6.62 -12.98
N GLU A 144 -9.94 5.65 -12.44
CA GLU A 144 -10.03 4.32 -13.01
C GLU A 144 -10.91 4.31 -14.28
N GLN A 145 -10.34 3.92 -15.42
CA GLN A 145 -11.06 3.88 -16.69
C GLN A 145 -12.04 2.70 -16.77
N GLN A 146 -11.80 1.62 -16.05
CA GLN A 146 -12.62 0.42 -16.03
C GLN A 146 -12.98 0.03 -14.62
N TRP A 147 -14.28 0.06 -14.33
CA TRP A 147 -14.83 -0.35 -13.04
C TRP A 147 -15.17 -1.83 -13.09
N HIS A 148 -14.30 -2.63 -12.49
CA HIS A 148 -14.56 -4.04 -12.23
C HIS A 148 -14.69 -4.22 -10.73
N THR A 149 -15.78 -4.83 -10.33
CA THR A 149 -16.26 -4.74 -8.97
C THR A 149 -16.63 -6.11 -8.44
N SER A 150 -16.54 -6.26 -7.14
CA SER A 150 -17.21 -7.31 -6.40
C SER A 150 -18.65 -6.90 -6.10
N PHE A 151 -19.46 -7.86 -5.68
CA PHE A 151 -20.88 -7.68 -5.38
C PHE A 151 -21.19 -8.33 -4.04
N ARG A 152 -22.27 -7.89 -3.39
CA ARG A 152 -22.84 -8.61 -2.24
C ARG A 152 -24.20 -9.18 -2.63
N ASP A 153 -24.44 -10.41 -2.21
CA ASP A 153 -25.77 -11.03 -2.30
C ASP A 153 -26.70 -10.51 -1.17
N GLU A 154 -27.94 -11.03 -1.16
CA GLU A 154 -28.94 -10.65 -0.16
C GLU A 154 -28.53 -11.04 1.26
N ASP A 155 -27.71 -12.07 1.42
CA ASP A 155 -27.16 -12.53 2.69
C ASP A 155 -25.90 -11.76 3.11
N GLY A 156 -25.41 -10.85 2.27
CA GLY A 156 -24.22 -10.03 2.50
C GLY A 156 -22.91 -10.70 2.10
N ASN A 157 -22.93 -11.90 1.50
CA ASN A 157 -21.71 -12.58 1.05
C ASN A 157 -21.10 -11.87 -0.16
N LEU A 158 -19.79 -11.74 -0.15
CA LEU A 158 -19.05 -11.14 -1.23
C LEU A 158 -18.84 -12.14 -2.38
N TYR A 159 -19.13 -11.74 -3.60
CA TYR A 159 -18.82 -12.50 -4.80
C TYR A 159 -18.35 -11.59 -5.92
N MET A 160 -17.71 -12.16 -6.93
CA MET A 160 -17.29 -11.44 -8.13
C MET A 160 -17.38 -12.33 -9.38
N SER A 161 -17.52 -11.69 -10.53
CA SER A 161 -17.44 -12.40 -11.80
C SER A 161 -16.00 -12.87 -12.07
N LYS A 162 -15.83 -13.87 -12.93
CA LYS A 162 -14.49 -14.28 -13.37
C LYS A 162 -13.69 -13.11 -13.94
N LEU A 163 -14.34 -12.26 -14.74
CA LEU A 163 -13.68 -11.07 -15.31
C LEU A 163 -13.20 -10.12 -14.25
N SER A 164 -14.01 -9.85 -13.21
CA SER A 164 -13.61 -9.00 -12.10
C SER A 164 -12.45 -9.60 -11.31
N ALA A 165 -12.46 -10.92 -11.10
CA ALA A 165 -11.37 -11.61 -10.42
C ALA A 165 -10.06 -11.54 -11.23
N ASP A 166 -10.13 -11.73 -12.55
CA ASP A 166 -8.97 -11.60 -13.43
C ASP A 166 -8.38 -10.17 -13.38
N ILE A 167 -9.23 -9.15 -13.36
CA ILE A 167 -8.78 -7.76 -13.29
C ILE A 167 -8.22 -7.42 -11.91
N PHE A 168 -8.81 -7.92 -10.83
CA PHE A 168 -8.24 -7.77 -9.50
C PHE A 168 -6.85 -8.41 -9.43
N SER A 169 -6.68 -9.60 -10.01
CA SER A 169 -5.37 -10.25 -10.12
C SER A 169 -4.36 -9.39 -10.87
N GLN A 170 -4.74 -8.82 -12.02
CA GLN A 170 -3.88 -7.93 -12.80
C GLN A 170 -3.48 -6.66 -12.02
N LYS A 171 -4.40 -6.07 -11.24
CA LYS A 171 -4.08 -4.93 -10.37
C LYS A 171 -3.04 -5.30 -9.31
N ILE A 172 -3.19 -6.46 -8.65
CA ILE A 172 -2.24 -6.95 -7.66
C ILE A 172 -0.88 -7.24 -8.32
N GLU A 173 -0.87 -7.91 -9.46
CA GLU A 173 0.36 -8.17 -10.20
C GLU A 173 1.10 -6.89 -10.56
N TYR A 174 0.38 -5.90 -11.08
CA TYR A 174 0.94 -4.60 -11.38
C TYR A 174 1.61 -3.94 -10.15
N ILE A 175 0.95 -3.96 -8.99
CA ILE A 175 1.49 -3.41 -7.75
C ILE A 175 2.76 -4.16 -7.35
N CYS A 176 2.72 -5.51 -7.40
CA CYS A 176 3.85 -6.35 -7.01
C CYS A 176 5.06 -6.16 -7.95
N ASP A 177 4.82 -6.08 -9.26
CA ASP A 177 5.88 -5.83 -10.26
C ASP A 177 6.51 -4.45 -10.04
N LYS A 178 5.69 -3.42 -9.87
CA LYS A 178 6.14 -2.05 -9.66
C LYS A 178 6.99 -1.89 -8.41
N LEU A 179 6.62 -2.55 -7.33
CA LEU A 179 7.36 -2.53 -6.08
C LEU A 179 8.51 -3.56 -6.06
N GLY A 180 8.64 -4.39 -7.11
CA GLY A 180 9.73 -5.37 -7.26
C GLY A 180 9.61 -6.55 -6.30
N TYR A 181 8.39 -7.02 -6.03
CA TYR A 181 8.14 -8.27 -5.30
C TYR A 181 8.09 -9.50 -6.23
N ARG A 182 7.78 -9.28 -7.51
CA ARG A 182 7.86 -10.32 -8.54
C ARG A 182 9.17 -10.15 -9.31
N LYS A 183 9.84 -11.27 -9.59
CA LYS A 183 11.07 -11.35 -10.39
C LYS A 183 10.75 -11.93 -11.75
#